data_568986398432446e60289255d8643e9f
#
_entry.id   568986398432446e60289255d8643e9f
#
_cell.length_a   1.000
_cell.length_b   1.000
_cell.length_c   1.000
_cell.angle_alpha   90.00
_cell.angle_beta   90.00
_cell.angle_gamma   90.00
#
_symmetry.space_group_name_H-M   'P 1'
#
loop_
_entity.id
_entity.type
_entity.pdbx_description
1 polymer ?
#
loop_
_entity_poly.entity_id
_entity_poly.type
_entity_poly.pdbx_seq_one_letter_code
_entity_poly.pdbx_strand_id
1 'polypeptide(L)'
;HAHDWHAALACAYTIGFAKESGSASLDVLKKDLKRGLQIFADLLRRPAFEQGRVELAKLQALEGIRRRQDSPGSIVGREFAKLLYGPTHPSARETSVRSIEAITREDLVAFHQRTVHPNGIILGVTGDFEKADMLALLRAAFGDWAKGNVPAVTIPAVSETDAKTGLVRFVNKDTSQTHLRVGHLTIKETDPDYVAVAIANDILGGSSFRSRLFNDVRTKRGLAYSVGSGLRASVYDEGVWLMRAETKLSSTQEVVNRFVANMERMRNEPVTDTELEEAKEAYVNSFVFSFTSASSIVGRLMDLEYDGLPKDWLQQIRDRVVKLTKEDIQRAAKAHFNPERLRILAVGSGEALSKVLASFGEVKEITLVPES
;
A
#
# COMPACT_ATOMS: atom_id res chain seq x y z
N HIS A 1 -24.71 24.83 2.30
CA HIS A 1 -24.01 26.11 2.59
C HIS A 1 -22.48 26.04 2.57
N ALA A 2 -21.83 24.86 2.77
CA ALA A 2 -20.37 24.75 2.66
C ALA A 2 -19.87 24.82 1.20
N HIS A 3 -20.66 24.38 0.22
CA HIS A 3 -20.27 24.34 -1.20
C HIS A 3 -20.17 25.70 -1.86
N ASP A 4 -20.95 26.69 -1.42
CA ASP A 4 -20.98 28.01 -2.07
C ASP A 4 -19.75 28.87 -1.73
N TRP A 5 -19.05 28.54 -0.63
CA TRP A 5 -17.85 29.25 -0.16
C TRP A 5 -16.55 28.78 -0.80
N HIS A 6 -16.51 27.55 -1.37
CA HIS A 6 -15.32 27.04 -2.04
C HIS A 6 -14.94 27.82 -3.31
N ALA A 7 -15.94 28.41 -3.98
CA ALA A 7 -15.71 29.22 -5.18
C ALA A 7 -15.21 30.63 -4.88
N ALA A 8 -15.47 31.16 -3.67
CA ALA A 8 -15.08 32.51 -3.26
C ALA A 8 -13.74 32.54 -2.49
N LEU A 9 -13.36 31.47 -1.86
CA LEU A 9 -12.07 31.27 -1.21
C LEU A 9 -11.26 30.30 -2.06
N ALA A 10 -10.05 30.65 -2.50
CA ALA A 10 -9.14 29.72 -3.15
C ALA A 10 -8.59 28.71 -2.11
N CYS A 11 -9.47 27.81 -1.66
CA CYS A 11 -9.27 26.87 -0.56
C CYS A 11 -9.60 25.47 -1.03
N ALA A 12 -8.71 24.51 -0.79
CA ALA A 12 -8.98 23.10 -0.98
C ALA A 12 -8.90 22.36 0.37
N TYR A 13 -9.91 21.54 0.65
CA TYR A 13 -9.94 20.64 1.80
C TYR A 13 -9.96 19.20 1.30
N THR A 14 -9.12 18.38 1.88
CA THR A 14 -9.16 16.94 1.63
C THR A 14 -9.19 16.22 2.97
N ILE A 15 -10.14 15.31 3.13
CA ILE A 15 -10.21 14.41 4.30
C ILE A 15 -10.34 12.99 3.76
N GLY A 16 -9.47 12.12 4.21
CA GLY A 16 -9.43 10.72 3.78
C GLY A 16 -9.12 9.80 4.94
N PHE A 17 -9.59 8.56 4.85
CA PHE A 17 -9.28 7.51 5.80
C PHE A 17 -8.69 6.32 5.05
N ALA A 18 -7.58 5.82 5.57
CA ALA A 18 -6.96 4.56 5.18
C ALA A 18 -7.28 3.48 6.22
N LYS A 19 -6.67 2.31 6.10
CA LYS A 19 -6.89 1.19 7.04
C LYS A 19 -6.37 1.50 8.45
N GLU A 20 -5.29 2.24 8.55
CA GLU A 20 -4.55 2.47 9.79
C GLU A 20 -4.60 3.92 10.26
N SER A 21 -4.87 4.87 9.37
CA SER A 21 -4.85 6.29 9.67
C SER A 21 -5.91 7.08 8.93
N GLY A 22 -6.20 8.29 9.43
CA GLY A 22 -6.91 9.33 8.70
C GLY A 22 -5.98 10.48 8.37
N SER A 23 -6.22 11.16 7.28
CA SER A 23 -5.50 12.37 6.89
C SER A 23 -6.48 13.49 6.56
N ALA A 24 -6.10 14.71 6.89
CA ALA A 24 -6.83 15.90 6.50
C ALA A 24 -5.83 16.98 6.07
N SER A 25 -6.12 17.69 4.99
CA SER A 25 -5.28 18.77 4.49
C SER A 25 -6.12 20.02 4.20
N LEU A 26 -5.49 21.16 4.35
CA LEU A 26 -6.00 22.48 3.98
C LEU A 26 -4.94 23.17 3.13
N ASP A 27 -5.28 23.51 1.90
CA ASP A 27 -4.52 24.40 1.06
C ASP A 27 -5.29 25.72 0.90
N VAL A 28 -4.64 26.83 1.26
CA VAL A 28 -5.30 28.15 1.31
C VAL A 28 -4.32 29.29 1.04
N LEU A 29 -4.79 30.35 0.39
CA LEU A 29 -3.98 31.56 0.24
C LEU A 29 -3.79 32.26 1.60
N LYS A 30 -2.63 32.89 1.81
CA LYS A 30 -2.28 33.58 3.06
C LYS A 30 -3.36 34.57 3.52
N LYS A 31 -3.96 35.34 2.61
CA LYS A 31 -5.02 36.29 2.91
C LYS A 31 -6.28 35.67 3.49
N ASP A 32 -6.54 34.39 3.15
CA ASP A 32 -7.75 33.67 3.54
C ASP A 32 -7.47 32.64 4.67
N LEU A 33 -6.21 32.55 5.14
CA LEU A 33 -5.73 31.54 6.10
C LEU A 33 -6.60 31.46 7.36
N LYS A 34 -6.92 32.61 7.99
CA LYS A 34 -7.71 32.65 9.23
C LYS A 34 -9.10 32.03 9.02
N ARG A 35 -9.75 32.36 7.91
CA ARG A 35 -11.07 31.83 7.59
C ARG A 35 -11.02 30.38 7.19
N GLY A 36 -10.05 29.98 6.34
CA GLY A 36 -9.83 28.61 5.93
C GLY A 36 -9.58 27.70 7.13
N LEU A 37 -8.72 28.12 8.06
CA LEU A 37 -8.39 27.37 9.27
C LEU A 37 -9.59 27.20 10.21
N GLN A 38 -10.48 28.22 10.33
CA GLN A 38 -11.71 28.09 11.10
C GLN A 38 -12.63 27.01 10.53
N ILE A 39 -12.84 27.02 9.21
CA ILE A 39 -13.67 26.02 8.54
C ILE A 39 -13.04 24.63 8.68
N PHE A 40 -11.73 24.52 8.49
CA PHE A 40 -10.99 23.26 8.65
C PHE A 40 -11.12 22.70 10.08
N ALA A 41 -10.99 23.55 11.08
CA ALA A 41 -11.19 23.15 12.47
C ALA A 41 -12.63 22.67 12.73
N ASP A 42 -13.63 23.32 12.16
CA ASP A 42 -15.02 22.90 12.29
C ASP A 42 -15.27 21.53 11.61
N LEU A 43 -14.71 21.32 10.42
CA LEU A 43 -14.82 20.03 9.72
C LEU A 43 -14.20 18.88 10.52
N LEU A 44 -13.09 19.12 11.20
CA LEU A 44 -12.42 18.11 12.02
C LEU A 44 -13.11 17.88 13.37
N ARG A 45 -13.60 18.93 14.01
CA ARG A 45 -14.15 18.88 15.37
C ARG A 45 -15.63 18.57 15.42
N ARG A 46 -16.39 19.05 14.43
CA ARG A 46 -17.86 19.05 14.44
C ARG A 46 -18.44 18.72 13.05
N PRO A 47 -18.04 17.59 12.43
CA PRO A 47 -18.58 17.22 11.12
C PRO A 47 -20.11 17.03 11.20
N ALA A 48 -20.84 17.60 10.25
CA ALA A 48 -22.31 17.61 10.27
C ALA A 48 -22.90 16.23 9.95
N PHE A 49 -22.21 15.40 9.17
CA PHE A 49 -22.72 14.12 8.66
C PHE A 49 -24.16 14.25 8.14
N GLU A 50 -24.38 15.21 7.22
CA GLU A 50 -25.70 15.43 6.64
C GLU A 50 -26.25 14.14 6.01
N GLN A 51 -27.50 13.79 6.34
CA GLN A 51 -28.11 12.51 5.94
C GLN A 51 -28.02 12.28 4.42
N GLY A 52 -28.35 13.30 3.62
CA GLY A 52 -28.27 13.17 2.15
C GLY A 52 -26.86 12.91 1.63
N ARG A 53 -25.82 13.41 2.31
CA ARG A 53 -24.43 13.11 1.95
C ARG A 53 -24.00 11.71 2.39
N VAL A 54 -24.49 11.25 3.52
CA VAL A 54 -24.27 9.86 4.00
C VAL A 54 -24.88 8.87 3.01
N GLU A 55 -26.15 9.09 2.60
CA GLU A 55 -26.80 8.21 1.63
C GLU A 55 -26.09 8.22 0.26
N LEU A 56 -25.66 9.38 -0.22
CA LEU A 56 -24.89 9.46 -1.46
C LEU A 56 -23.56 8.68 -1.35
N ALA A 57 -22.84 8.81 -0.25
CA ALA A 57 -21.60 8.08 -0.02
C ALA A 57 -21.83 6.56 0.05
N LYS A 58 -22.94 6.11 0.67
CA LYS A 58 -23.36 4.70 0.67
C LYS A 58 -23.64 4.20 -0.73
N LEU A 59 -24.39 4.92 -1.55
CA LEU A 59 -24.66 4.57 -2.94
C LEU A 59 -23.37 4.43 -3.75
N GLN A 60 -22.43 5.36 -3.60
CA GLN A 60 -21.13 5.30 -4.27
C GLN A 60 -20.30 4.09 -3.82
N ALA A 61 -20.29 3.78 -2.52
CA ALA A 61 -19.60 2.61 -1.98
C ALA A 61 -20.22 1.31 -2.49
N LEU A 62 -21.55 1.20 -2.54
CA LEU A 62 -22.27 0.04 -3.08
C LEU A 62 -21.96 -0.16 -4.57
N GLU A 63 -21.94 0.92 -5.36
CA GLU A 63 -21.56 0.84 -6.77
C GLU A 63 -20.09 0.38 -6.93
N GLY A 64 -19.18 0.88 -6.09
CA GLY A 64 -17.80 0.41 -6.03
C GLY A 64 -17.70 -1.09 -5.72
N ILE A 65 -18.52 -1.59 -4.80
CA ILE A 65 -18.61 -3.01 -4.48
C ILE A 65 -19.10 -3.80 -5.70
N ARG A 66 -20.17 -3.40 -6.37
CA ARG A 66 -20.71 -4.08 -7.54
C ARG A 66 -19.69 -4.21 -8.67
N ARG A 67 -18.88 -3.16 -8.90
CA ARG A 67 -17.87 -3.14 -9.97
C ARG A 67 -16.54 -3.76 -9.60
N ARG A 68 -16.30 -4.11 -8.33
CA ARG A 68 -14.98 -4.61 -7.92
C ARG A 68 -14.58 -5.95 -8.54
N GLN A 69 -15.55 -6.66 -9.12
CA GLN A 69 -15.30 -7.90 -9.86
C GLN A 69 -15.12 -7.69 -11.38
N ASP A 70 -15.25 -6.46 -11.88
CA ASP A 70 -15.10 -6.19 -13.31
C ASP A 70 -13.64 -6.26 -13.77
N SER A 71 -12.71 -5.80 -12.92
CA SER A 71 -11.28 -5.73 -13.23
C SER A 71 -10.52 -6.98 -12.75
N PRO A 72 -9.94 -7.78 -13.67
CA PRO A 72 -9.10 -8.92 -13.29
C PRO A 72 -7.91 -8.54 -12.41
N GLY A 73 -7.29 -7.37 -12.66
CA GLY A 73 -6.21 -6.83 -11.84
C GLY A 73 -6.63 -6.50 -10.41
N SER A 74 -7.86 -6.00 -10.21
CA SER A 74 -8.43 -5.76 -8.88
C SER A 74 -8.75 -7.07 -8.17
N ILE A 75 -9.32 -8.05 -8.87
CA ILE A 75 -9.63 -9.39 -8.33
C ILE A 75 -8.34 -10.06 -7.84
N VAL A 76 -7.30 -10.15 -8.68
CA VAL A 76 -6.05 -10.81 -8.30
C VAL A 76 -5.40 -10.12 -7.10
N GLY A 77 -5.50 -8.79 -6.98
CA GLY A 77 -4.96 -8.05 -5.83
C GLY A 77 -5.66 -8.39 -4.52
N ARG A 78 -6.99 -8.38 -4.52
CA ARG A 78 -7.83 -8.67 -3.36
C ARG A 78 -7.70 -10.12 -2.90
N GLU A 79 -7.90 -11.06 -3.81
CA GLU A 79 -7.86 -12.47 -3.48
C GLU A 79 -6.45 -12.91 -3.07
N PHE A 80 -5.40 -12.27 -3.60
CA PHE A 80 -4.03 -12.51 -3.15
C PHE A 80 -3.79 -12.00 -1.73
N ALA A 81 -4.36 -10.85 -1.35
CA ALA A 81 -4.29 -10.39 0.03
C ALA A 81 -4.98 -11.36 1.00
N LYS A 82 -6.18 -11.88 0.63
CA LYS A 82 -6.86 -12.91 1.43
C LYS A 82 -6.04 -14.21 1.51
N LEU A 83 -5.38 -14.57 0.42
CA LEU A 83 -4.52 -15.74 0.38
C LEU A 83 -3.29 -15.58 1.29
N LEU A 84 -2.75 -14.37 1.43
CA LEU A 84 -1.59 -14.08 2.28
C LEU A 84 -1.96 -13.93 3.76
N TYR A 85 -2.97 -13.16 4.08
CA TYR A 85 -3.29 -12.75 5.44
C TYR A 85 -4.43 -13.55 6.07
N GLY A 86 -5.19 -14.30 5.27
CA GLY A 86 -6.49 -14.83 5.69
C GLY A 86 -7.62 -13.80 5.52
N PRO A 87 -8.87 -14.26 5.29
CA PRO A 87 -9.99 -13.38 4.93
C PRO A 87 -10.46 -12.46 6.06
N THR A 88 -10.16 -12.79 7.30
CA THR A 88 -10.58 -12.03 8.50
C THR A 88 -9.57 -10.99 8.95
N HIS A 89 -8.32 -11.09 8.49
CA HIS A 89 -7.26 -10.16 8.86
C HIS A 89 -7.57 -8.74 8.32
N PRO A 90 -7.30 -7.65 9.08
CA PRO A 90 -7.58 -6.28 8.65
C PRO A 90 -6.97 -5.94 7.29
N SER A 91 -5.78 -6.47 6.95
CA SER A 91 -5.12 -6.24 5.67
C SER A 91 -5.80 -6.89 4.46
N ALA A 92 -6.69 -7.89 4.69
CA ALA A 92 -7.42 -8.62 3.66
C ALA A 92 -8.94 -8.49 3.75
N ARG A 93 -9.46 -8.00 4.89
CA ARG A 93 -10.91 -7.83 5.10
C ARG A 93 -11.48 -6.82 4.12
N GLU A 94 -12.63 -7.16 3.58
CA GLU A 94 -13.37 -6.31 2.63
C GLU A 94 -14.69 -5.83 3.23
N THR A 95 -15.13 -4.67 2.75
CA THR A 95 -16.50 -4.20 2.96
C THR A 95 -17.48 -5.06 2.15
N SER A 96 -18.63 -5.35 2.74
CA SER A 96 -19.75 -6.04 2.07
C SER A 96 -20.93 -5.08 1.86
N VAL A 97 -21.83 -5.43 0.96
CA VAL A 97 -23.10 -4.70 0.77
C VAL A 97 -23.80 -4.54 2.12
N ARG A 98 -23.99 -5.64 2.85
CA ARG A 98 -24.62 -5.62 4.18
C ARG A 98 -23.94 -4.68 5.16
N SER A 99 -22.59 -4.62 5.14
CA SER A 99 -21.86 -3.73 6.07
C SER A 99 -22.07 -2.24 5.72
N ILE A 100 -22.17 -1.90 4.44
CA ILE A 100 -22.44 -0.51 4.01
C ILE A 100 -23.89 -0.13 4.30
N GLU A 101 -24.84 -1.00 3.99
CA GLU A 101 -26.26 -0.75 4.24
C GLU A 101 -26.56 -0.54 5.74
N ALA A 102 -25.88 -1.30 6.59
CA ALA A 102 -26.05 -1.21 8.03
C ALA A 102 -25.51 0.07 8.67
N ILE A 103 -24.60 0.81 8.01
CA ILE A 103 -24.03 2.05 8.55
C ILE A 103 -25.12 3.12 8.65
N THR A 104 -25.28 3.68 9.84
CA THR A 104 -26.16 4.81 10.12
C THR A 104 -25.36 6.10 10.29
N ARG A 105 -26.04 7.25 10.26
CA ARG A 105 -25.43 8.54 10.60
C ARG A 105 -24.89 8.53 12.04
N GLU A 106 -25.62 7.91 12.94
CA GLU A 106 -25.27 7.77 14.36
C GLU A 106 -23.99 6.97 14.56
N ASP A 107 -23.74 5.95 13.74
CA ASP A 107 -22.48 5.19 13.76
C ASP A 107 -21.29 6.09 13.35
N LEU A 108 -21.47 6.96 12.36
CA LEU A 108 -20.43 7.91 11.95
C LEU A 108 -20.12 8.93 13.05
N VAL A 109 -21.16 9.46 13.70
CA VAL A 109 -20.99 10.36 14.85
C VAL A 109 -20.27 9.66 15.99
N ALA A 110 -20.70 8.45 16.35
CA ALA A 110 -20.08 7.67 17.40
C ALA A 110 -18.60 7.31 17.08
N PHE A 111 -18.32 6.93 15.84
CA PHE A 111 -16.96 6.66 15.39
C PHE A 111 -16.09 7.91 15.51
N HIS A 112 -16.56 9.04 15.02
CA HIS A 112 -15.83 10.31 15.11
C HIS A 112 -15.53 10.69 16.56
N GLN A 113 -16.54 10.66 17.42
CA GLN A 113 -16.41 10.97 18.86
C GLN A 113 -15.45 10.04 19.59
N ARG A 114 -15.32 8.80 19.15
CA ARG A 114 -14.42 7.82 19.74
C ARG A 114 -12.98 7.95 19.26
N THR A 115 -12.76 8.37 18.02
CA THR A 115 -11.45 8.22 17.36
C THR A 115 -10.76 9.56 17.05
N VAL A 116 -11.51 10.64 16.84
CA VAL A 116 -10.92 11.91 16.39
C VAL A 116 -10.74 12.85 17.59
N HIS A 117 -9.52 12.86 18.12
CA HIS A 117 -9.15 13.68 19.28
C HIS A 117 -7.82 14.39 19.03
N PRO A 118 -7.59 15.60 19.59
CA PRO A 118 -6.39 16.38 19.33
C PRO A 118 -5.08 15.68 19.76
N ASN A 119 -5.15 14.82 20.78
CA ASN A 119 -4.00 14.04 21.24
C ASN A 119 -3.69 12.80 20.36
N GLY A 120 -4.51 12.50 19.36
CA GLY A 120 -4.27 11.50 18.32
C GLY A 120 -3.92 12.12 16.96
N ILE A 121 -3.65 13.44 16.90
CA ILE A 121 -3.39 14.16 15.66
C ILE A 121 -1.96 14.69 15.65
N ILE A 122 -1.28 14.46 14.53
CA ILE A 122 0.00 15.10 14.19
C ILE A 122 -0.32 16.20 13.18
N LEU A 123 0.06 17.43 13.46
CA LEU A 123 -0.20 18.59 12.62
C LEU A 123 1.09 19.12 12.01
N GLY A 124 1.18 19.11 10.67
CA GLY A 124 2.25 19.75 9.91
C GLY A 124 1.74 21.02 9.21
N VAL A 125 2.54 22.05 9.18
CA VAL A 125 2.21 23.31 8.51
C VAL A 125 3.38 23.79 7.68
N THR A 126 3.09 24.20 6.44
CA THR A 126 4.06 24.79 5.52
C THR A 126 3.48 26.01 4.83
N GLY A 127 4.29 26.98 4.48
CA GLY A 127 3.84 28.17 3.72
C GLY A 127 4.59 29.44 4.13
N ASP A 128 4.07 30.55 3.66
CA ASP A 128 4.57 31.90 3.96
C ASP A 128 3.90 32.45 5.22
N PHE A 129 4.50 32.22 6.38
CA PHE A 129 4.00 32.70 7.68
C PHE A 129 5.12 32.90 8.70
N GLU A 130 4.88 33.77 9.67
CA GLU A 130 5.69 33.86 10.87
C GLU A 130 5.25 32.79 11.88
N LYS A 131 6.22 32.08 12.46
CA LYS A 131 5.95 30.96 13.39
C LYS A 131 5.08 31.35 14.58
N ALA A 132 5.30 32.54 15.15
CA ALA A 132 4.54 33.01 16.30
C ALA A 132 3.07 33.23 15.95
N ASP A 133 2.80 33.83 14.79
CA ASP A 133 1.45 34.12 14.31
C ASP A 133 0.70 32.83 13.98
N MET A 134 1.37 31.89 13.32
CA MET A 134 0.77 30.59 13.01
C MET A 134 0.42 29.82 14.29
N LEU A 135 1.30 29.79 15.28
CA LEU A 135 1.03 29.16 16.57
C LEU A 135 -0.15 29.81 17.31
N ALA A 136 -0.31 31.14 17.21
CA ALA A 136 -1.46 31.85 17.77
C ALA A 136 -2.78 31.44 17.06
N LEU A 137 -2.78 31.36 15.71
CA LEU A 137 -3.93 30.90 14.94
C LEU A 137 -4.31 29.44 15.25
N LEU A 138 -3.33 28.55 15.34
CA LEU A 138 -3.56 27.15 15.69
C LEU A 138 -4.13 27.01 17.10
N ARG A 139 -3.59 27.74 18.08
CA ARG A 139 -4.14 27.77 19.43
C ARG A 139 -5.56 28.29 19.48
N ALA A 140 -5.89 29.31 18.70
CA ALA A 140 -7.25 29.84 18.60
C ALA A 140 -8.21 28.83 17.96
N ALA A 141 -7.76 28.00 17.00
CA ALA A 141 -8.59 27.04 16.29
C ALA A 141 -8.77 25.70 17.05
N PHE A 142 -7.74 25.25 17.77
CA PHE A 142 -7.68 23.91 18.36
C PHE A 142 -7.38 23.87 19.85
N GLY A 143 -7.01 24.98 20.48
CA GLY A 143 -6.50 25.01 21.86
C GLY A 143 -7.51 24.63 22.93
N ASP A 144 -8.80 24.85 22.67
CA ASP A 144 -9.94 24.46 23.52
C ASP A 144 -10.49 23.05 23.23
N TRP A 145 -9.91 22.34 22.24
CA TRP A 145 -10.34 20.99 21.90
C TRP A 145 -9.88 19.99 22.97
N ALA A 146 -10.83 19.44 23.71
CA ALA A 146 -10.55 18.50 24.80
C ALA A 146 -9.87 17.22 24.30
N LYS A 147 -8.86 16.77 25.03
CA LYS A 147 -8.24 15.47 24.80
C LYS A 147 -9.24 14.35 25.05
N GLY A 148 -9.12 13.26 24.32
CA GLY A 148 -9.96 12.07 24.48
C GLY A 148 -9.13 10.81 24.64
N ASN A 149 -9.82 9.69 24.85
CA ASN A 149 -9.19 8.38 24.89
C ASN A 149 -9.11 7.83 23.45
N VAL A 150 -7.96 7.99 22.82
CA VAL A 150 -7.70 7.44 21.48
C VAL A 150 -7.47 5.93 21.63
N PRO A 151 -8.31 5.08 21.03
CA PRO A 151 -8.13 3.63 21.13
C PRO A 151 -6.79 3.19 20.54
N ALA A 152 -6.06 2.36 21.26
CA ALA A 152 -4.89 1.70 20.69
C ALA A 152 -5.34 0.69 19.60
N VAL A 153 -4.72 0.77 18.43
CA VAL A 153 -4.96 -0.20 17.35
C VAL A 153 -3.95 -1.32 17.48
N THR A 154 -4.44 -2.54 17.64
CA THR A 154 -3.60 -3.74 17.60
C THR A 154 -3.87 -4.49 16.30
N ILE A 155 -2.84 -4.68 15.51
CA ILE A 155 -2.90 -5.50 14.30
C ILE A 155 -2.65 -6.95 14.75
N PRO A 156 -3.58 -7.88 14.50
CA PRO A 156 -3.38 -9.28 14.86
C PRO A 156 -2.25 -9.88 14.02
N ALA A 157 -1.46 -10.77 14.62
CA ALA A 157 -0.49 -11.55 13.86
C ALA A 157 -1.20 -12.45 12.83
N VAL A 158 -0.55 -12.70 11.72
CA VAL A 158 -1.07 -13.64 10.71
C VAL A 158 -1.05 -15.05 11.31
N SER A 159 -2.17 -15.77 11.19
CA SER A 159 -2.29 -17.12 11.72
C SER A 159 -1.31 -18.08 11.00
N GLU A 160 -0.61 -18.93 11.75
CA GLU A 160 0.25 -19.98 11.18
C GLU A 160 -0.53 -20.96 10.29
N THR A 161 -1.82 -21.18 10.56
CA THR A 161 -2.70 -21.98 9.70
C THR A 161 -2.93 -21.34 8.35
N ASP A 162 -2.94 -20.02 8.30
CA ASP A 162 -3.03 -19.25 7.06
C ASP A 162 -1.66 -19.13 6.36
N ALA A 163 -0.58 -19.42 7.07
CA ALA A 163 0.79 -19.43 6.55
C ALA A 163 1.18 -20.72 5.78
N LYS A 164 0.21 -21.58 5.41
CA LYS A 164 0.47 -22.80 4.63
C LYS A 164 1.23 -22.51 3.35
N THR A 165 2.23 -23.33 3.09
CA THR A 165 3.11 -23.25 1.92
C THR A 165 2.46 -23.82 0.67
N GLY A 166 2.94 -23.40 -0.51
CA GLY A 166 2.59 -24.03 -1.79
C GLY A 166 1.13 -23.89 -2.21
N LEU A 167 0.43 -22.85 -1.77
CA LEU A 167 -0.96 -22.63 -2.16
C LEU A 167 -1.06 -22.09 -3.58
N VAL A 168 -1.67 -22.87 -4.47
CA VAL A 168 -1.99 -22.47 -5.84
C VAL A 168 -3.50 -22.26 -5.95
N ARG A 169 -3.90 -21.06 -6.35
CA ARG A 169 -5.32 -20.71 -6.51
C ARG A 169 -5.53 -20.02 -7.84
N PHE A 170 -6.73 -20.15 -8.37
CA PHE A 170 -7.13 -19.36 -9.52
C PHE A 170 -8.59 -18.89 -9.41
N VAL A 171 -8.88 -17.81 -10.09
CA VAL A 171 -10.24 -17.32 -10.32
C VAL A 171 -10.53 -17.47 -11.80
N ASN A 172 -11.61 -18.19 -12.12
CA ASN A 172 -12.09 -18.29 -13.49
C ASN A 172 -12.81 -17.00 -13.87
N LYS A 173 -12.25 -16.28 -14.84
CA LYS A 173 -12.86 -15.08 -15.41
C LYS A 173 -12.50 -14.99 -16.88
N ASP A 174 -13.47 -14.76 -17.74
CA ASP A 174 -13.24 -14.54 -19.17
C ASP A 174 -12.42 -13.26 -19.35
N THR A 175 -11.19 -13.43 -19.84
CA THR A 175 -10.22 -12.35 -20.05
C THR A 175 -9.18 -12.77 -21.07
N SER A 176 -8.72 -11.82 -21.88
CA SER A 176 -7.70 -12.05 -22.91
C SER A 176 -6.31 -12.37 -22.36
N GLN A 177 -6.06 -12.04 -21.09
CA GLN A 177 -4.77 -12.24 -20.42
C GLN A 177 -4.96 -12.88 -19.05
N THR A 178 -3.98 -13.66 -18.63
CA THR A 178 -3.86 -14.14 -17.26
C THR A 178 -3.16 -13.10 -16.40
N HIS A 179 -3.79 -12.69 -15.31
CA HIS A 179 -3.21 -11.82 -14.31
C HIS A 179 -2.62 -12.67 -13.18
N LEU A 180 -1.32 -12.53 -12.94
CA LEU A 180 -0.56 -13.33 -11.98
C LEU A 180 -0.08 -12.52 -10.79
N ARG A 181 -0.15 -13.14 -9.61
CA ARG A 181 0.61 -12.74 -8.41
C ARG A 181 1.24 -13.97 -7.79
N VAL A 182 2.53 -13.88 -7.52
CA VAL A 182 3.34 -14.93 -6.90
C VAL A 182 4.20 -14.30 -5.82
N GLY A 183 4.05 -14.73 -4.58
CA GLY A 183 4.80 -14.10 -3.47
C GLY A 183 4.42 -14.65 -2.11
N HIS A 184 4.89 -14.00 -1.08
CA HIS A 184 4.68 -14.39 0.32
C HIS A 184 4.77 -13.19 1.27
N LEU A 185 4.37 -13.39 2.53
CA LEU A 185 4.64 -12.45 3.61
C LEU A 185 6.14 -12.43 3.92
N THR A 186 6.64 -11.23 4.25
CA THR A 186 8.05 -10.99 4.48
C THR A 186 8.27 -10.09 5.69
N ILE A 187 9.41 -9.42 5.76
CA ILE A 187 9.87 -8.62 6.89
C ILE A 187 9.13 -7.30 7.06
N LYS A 188 9.25 -6.74 8.26
CA LYS A 188 8.83 -5.36 8.57
C LYS A 188 9.87 -4.35 8.06
N GLU A 189 9.47 -3.08 7.95
CA GLU A 189 10.40 -1.99 7.59
C GLU A 189 11.50 -1.76 8.63
N THR A 190 11.24 -2.10 9.88
CA THR A 190 12.20 -1.99 10.98
C THR A 190 13.20 -3.14 11.06
N ASP A 191 13.05 -4.17 10.22
CA ASP A 191 13.98 -5.30 10.18
C ASP A 191 15.39 -4.84 9.74
N PRO A 192 16.46 -5.34 10.36
CA PRO A 192 17.83 -5.04 9.96
C PRO A 192 18.12 -5.32 8.48
N ASP A 193 17.48 -6.33 7.88
CA ASP A 193 17.66 -6.71 6.49
C ASP A 193 16.79 -5.94 5.49
N TYR A 194 15.87 -5.09 5.97
CA TYR A 194 14.92 -4.37 5.12
C TYR A 194 15.59 -3.69 3.91
N VAL A 195 16.67 -2.94 4.16
CA VAL A 195 17.37 -2.19 3.12
C VAL A 195 17.96 -3.12 2.06
N ALA A 196 18.59 -4.22 2.48
CA ALA A 196 19.18 -5.20 1.57
C ALA A 196 18.09 -5.92 0.75
N VAL A 197 16.95 -6.27 1.37
CA VAL A 197 15.79 -6.87 0.69
C VAL A 197 15.16 -5.89 -0.29
N ALA A 198 15.07 -4.60 0.05
CA ALA A 198 14.53 -3.58 -0.85
C ALA A 198 15.39 -3.42 -2.11
N ILE A 199 16.71 -3.35 -1.96
CA ILE A 199 17.65 -3.28 -3.09
C ILE A 199 17.65 -4.60 -3.89
N ALA A 200 17.60 -5.77 -3.23
CA ALA A 200 17.45 -7.05 -3.90
C ALA A 200 16.17 -7.12 -4.75
N ASN A 201 15.05 -6.61 -4.21
CA ASN A 201 13.80 -6.52 -4.95
C ASN A 201 13.91 -5.55 -6.15
N ASP A 202 14.59 -4.42 -6.00
CA ASP A 202 14.79 -3.47 -7.10
C ASP A 202 15.54 -4.11 -8.27
N ILE A 203 16.63 -4.82 -7.99
CA ILE A 203 17.40 -5.57 -8.98
C ILE A 203 16.56 -6.69 -9.61
N LEU A 204 15.76 -7.41 -8.81
CA LEU A 204 14.95 -8.52 -9.31
C LEU A 204 13.84 -8.06 -10.25
N GLY A 205 13.03 -7.08 -9.84
CA GLY A 205 11.83 -6.69 -10.58
C GLY A 205 11.23 -5.34 -10.19
N GLY A 206 11.79 -4.64 -9.22
CA GLY A 206 11.29 -3.36 -8.74
C GLY A 206 11.57 -2.22 -9.71
N SER A 207 12.75 -2.18 -10.31
CA SER A 207 13.10 -1.24 -11.37
C SER A 207 12.59 -1.72 -12.74
N SER A 208 11.83 -0.87 -13.45
CA SER A 208 11.11 -1.30 -14.64
C SER A 208 12.04 -1.88 -15.74
N PHE A 209 12.87 -1.07 -16.40
CA PHE A 209 13.60 -1.51 -17.60
C PHE A 209 14.94 -2.21 -17.34
N ARG A 210 15.50 -2.12 -16.15
CA ARG A 210 16.83 -2.64 -15.78
C ARG A 210 16.76 -3.96 -15.01
N SER A 211 15.60 -4.29 -14.45
CA SER A 211 15.45 -5.46 -13.59
C SER A 211 15.60 -6.79 -14.34
N ARG A 212 16.00 -7.82 -13.59
CA ARG A 212 16.17 -9.18 -14.12
C ARG A 212 14.88 -9.74 -14.71
N LEU A 213 13.73 -9.57 -14.01
CA LEU A 213 12.43 -10.04 -14.48
C LEU A 213 12.00 -9.34 -15.77
N PHE A 214 12.17 -8.03 -15.85
CA PHE A 214 11.80 -7.30 -17.06
C PHE A 214 12.64 -7.77 -18.27
N ASN A 215 13.95 -7.89 -18.08
CA ASN A 215 14.85 -8.33 -19.13
C ASN A 215 14.60 -9.77 -19.57
N ASP A 216 14.40 -10.69 -18.62
CA ASP A 216 14.21 -12.11 -18.92
C ASP A 216 12.84 -12.40 -19.53
N VAL A 217 11.77 -11.91 -18.88
CA VAL A 217 10.38 -12.27 -19.23
C VAL A 217 9.87 -11.43 -20.41
N ARG A 218 10.12 -10.11 -20.39
CA ARG A 218 9.59 -9.21 -21.42
C ARG A 218 10.56 -9.06 -22.59
N THR A 219 11.80 -8.60 -22.34
CA THR A 219 12.71 -8.19 -23.42
C THR A 219 13.22 -9.39 -24.21
N LYS A 220 13.71 -10.43 -23.52
CA LYS A 220 14.32 -11.58 -24.18
C LYS A 220 13.30 -12.58 -24.71
N ARG A 221 12.17 -12.77 -24.05
CA ARG A 221 11.22 -13.85 -24.33
C ARG A 221 9.87 -13.37 -24.83
N GLY A 222 9.50 -12.12 -24.64
CA GLY A 222 8.20 -11.58 -25.08
C GLY A 222 6.98 -12.23 -24.39
N LEU A 223 7.17 -12.82 -23.18
CA LEU A 223 6.12 -13.58 -22.52
C LEU A 223 5.05 -12.70 -21.87
N ALA A 224 5.42 -11.49 -21.44
CA ALA A 224 4.51 -10.56 -20.78
C ALA A 224 4.83 -9.12 -21.13
N TYR A 225 3.79 -8.30 -21.27
CA TYR A 225 3.98 -6.85 -21.47
C TYR A 225 4.27 -6.14 -20.15
N SER A 226 3.56 -6.51 -19.09
CA SER A 226 3.75 -6.00 -17.73
C SER A 226 4.30 -7.11 -16.85
N VAL A 227 5.47 -6.87 -16.25
CA VAL A 227 6.14 -7.81 -15.36
C VAL A 227 7.00 -7.02 -14.36
N GLY A 228 7.06 -7.48 -13.13
CA GLY A 228 7.91 -6.90 -12.11
C GLY A 228 7.73 -7.56 -10.74
N SER A 229 8.45 -7.05 -9.76
CA SER A 229 8.27 -7.41 -8.34
C SER A 229 8.00 -6.17 -7.50
N GLY A 230 7.53 -6.39 -6.28
CA GLY A 230 7.28 -5.33 -5.32
C GLY A 230 7.49 -5.80 -3.90
N LEU A 231 8.06 -4.93 -3.09
CA LEU A 231 8.15 -5.06 -1.65
C LEU A 231 7.27 -3.98 -1.02
N ARG A 232 6.30 -4.39 -0.23
CA ARG A 232 5.51 -3.50 0.61
C ARG A 232 5.77 -3.89 2.06
N ALA A 233 6.65 -3.16 2.71
CA ALA A 233 6.90 -3.31 4.13
C ALA A 233 6.03 -2.31 4.94
N SER A 234 5.82 -2.62 6.20
CA SER A 234 5.16 -1.78 7.19
C SER A 234 5.95 -1.86 8.49
N VAL A 235 5.85 -0.83 9.32
CA VAL A 235 6.42 -0.86 10.68
C VAL A 235 5.56 -1.70 11.63
N TYR A 236 4.28 -1.87 11.31
CA TYR A 236 3.28 -2.48 12.19
C TYR A 236 3.11 -3.98 11.97
N ASP A 237 3.20 -4.44 10.71
CA ASP A 237 2.83 -5.79 10.29
C ASP A 237 3.88 -6.39 9.35
N GLU A 238 3.84 -7.71 9.16
CA GLU A 238 4.66 -8.38 8.14
C GLU A 238 4.36 -7.80 6.76
N GLY A 239 5.41 -7.44 6.04
CA GLY A 239 5.32 -6.93 4.68
C GLY A 239 4.89 -7.99 3.67
N VAL A 240 4.61 -7.54 2.47
CA VAL A 240 4.35 -8.41 1.31
C VAL A 240 5.45 -8.23 0.29
N TRP A 241 6.07 -9.33 -0.09
CA TRP A 241 6.88 -9.39 -1.28
C TRP A 241 6.19 -10.23 -2.34
N LEU A 242 6.12 -9.71 -3.58
CA LEU A 242 5.44 -10.40 -4.67
C LEU A 242 6.07 -10.10 -6.03
N MET A 243 5.93 -11.05 -6.95
CA MET A 243 6.13 -10.91 -8.39
C MET A 243 4.77 -10.88 -9.08
N ARG A 244 4.66 -10.12 -10.16
CA ARG A 244 3.41 -9.93 -10.92
C ARG A 244 3.67 -9.93 -12.41
N ALA A 245 2.70 -10.41 -13.16
CA ALA A 245 2.68 -10.28 -14.62
C ALA A 245 1.25 -10.32 -15.19
N GLU A 246 1.13 -9.77 -16.38
CA GLU A 246 -0.02 -9.95 -17.26
C GLU A 246 0.48 -10.63 -18.54
N THR A 247 -0.03 -11.83 -18.81
CA THR A 247 0.50 -12.71 -19.86
C THR A 247 -0.59 -13.49 -20.58
N LYS A 248 -0.29 -14.08 -21.72
CA LYS A 248 -1.19 -15.01 -22.40
C LYS A 248 -1.33 -16.29 -21.58
N LEU A 249 -2.48 -16.96 -21.68
CA LEU A 249 -2.70 -18.24 -21.01
C LEU A 249 -1.59 -19.26 -21.38
N SER A 250 -1.23 -19.35 -22.66
CA SER A 250 -0.18 -20.26 -23.15
C SER A 250 1.21 -20.00 -22.57
N SER A 251 1.47 -18.78 -22.09
CA SER A 251 2.76 -18.39 -21.51
C SER A 251 2.77 -18.40 -19.98
N THR A 252 1.62 -18.63 -19.36
CA THR A 252 1.45 -18.52 -17.89
C THR A 252 2.41 -19.42 -17.12
N GLN A 253 2.53 -20.70 -17.50
CA GLN A 253 3.43 -21.64 -16.85
C GLN A 253 4.90 -21.19 -16.96
N GLU A 254 5.32 -20.77 -18.15
CA GLU A 254 6.68 -20.32 -18.35
C GLU A 254 6.97 -19.04 -17.54
N VAL A 255 6.04 -18.09 -17.47
CA VAL A 255 6.20 -16.89 -16.63
C VAL A 255 6.42 -17.25 -15.17
N VAL A 256 5.61 -18.16 -14.61
CA VAL A 256 5.80 -18.61 -13.21
C VAL A 256 7.16 -19.32 -13.04
N ASN A 257 7.56 -20.18 -13.97
CA ASN A 257 8.88 -20.81 -13.95
C ASN A 257 10.01 -19.76 -13.99
N ARG A 258 9.85 -18.69 -14.78
CA ARG A 258 10.83 -17.59 -14.83
C ARG A 258 10.88 -16.80 -13.54
N PHE A 259 9.75 -16.60 -12.87
CA PHE A 259 9.70 -15.98 -11.55
C PHE A 259 10.52 -16.75 -10.54
N VAL A 260 10.27 -18.06 -10.42
CA VAL A 260 11.02 -18.93 -9.51
C VAL A 260 12.51 -18.96 -9.88
N ALA A 261 12.84 -19.12 -11.15
CA ALA A 261 14.24 -19.16 -11.60
C ALA A 261 15.01 -17.86 -11.32
N ASN A 262 14.40 -16.69 -11.54
CA ASN A 262 15.07 -15.42 -11.24
C ASN A 262 15.19 -15.17 -9.73
N MET A 263 14.20 -15.59 -8.94
CA MET A 263 14.28 -15.56 -7.48
C MET A 263 15.42 -16.46 -6.97
N GLU A 264 15.51 -17.69 -7.47
CA GLU A 264 16.60 -18.62 -7.10
C GLU A 264 17.98 -18.09 -7.50
N ARG A 265 18.08 -17.42 -8.64
CA ARG A 265 19.32 -16.76 -9.02
C ARG A 265 19.72 -15.65 -8.06
N MET A 266 18.75 -14.86 -7.56
CA MET A 266 19.04 -13.85 -6.52
C MET A 266 19.55 -14.46 -5.21
N ARG A 267 19.11 -15.68 -4.88
CA ARG A 267 19.53 -16.39 -3.67
C ARG A 267 20.90 -17.04 -3.82
N ASN A 268 21.19 -17.60 -4.99
CA ASN A 268 22.31 -18.51 -5.17
C ASN A 268 23.49 -17.89 -5.93
N GLU A 269 23.26 -16.80 -6.67
CA GLU A 269 24.28 -16.10 -7.44
C GLU A 269 24.44 -14.67 -6.94
N PRO A 270 25.67 -14.17 -6.78
CA PRO A 270 25.89 -12.78 -6.44
C PRO A 270 25.33 -11.86 -7.54
N VAL A 271 24.87 -10.69 -7.18
CA VAL A 271 24.55 -9.63 -8.13
C VAL A 271 25.84 -9.11 -8.77
N THR A 272 25.76 -8.60 -9.99
CA THR A 272 26.89 -7.96 -10.64
C THR A 272 27.20 -6.60 -10.01
N ASP A 273 28.43 -6.10 -10.19
CA ASP A 273 28.79 -4.75 -9.71
C ASP A 273 27.88 -3.69 -10.35
N THR A 274 27.58 -3.84 -11.63
CA THR A 274 26.68 -2.93 -12.36
C THR A 274 25.26 -2.94 -11.77
N GLU A 275 24.67 -4.12 -11.50
CA GLU A 275 23.34 -4.21 -10.90
C GLU A 275 23.29 -3.53 -9.53
N LEU A 276 24.32 -3.72 -8.70
CA LEU A 276 24.39 -3.13 -7.36
C LEU A 276 24.55 -1.62 -7.42
N GLU A 277 25.51 -1.12 -8.19
CA GLU A 277 25.78 0.31 -8.28
C GLU A 277 24.59 1.06 -8.91
N GLU A 278 23.99 0.55 -9.98
CA GLU A 278 22.79 1.14 -10.58
C GLU A 278 21.62 1.19 -9.61
N ALA A 279 21.40 0.15 -8.79
CA ALA A 279 20.33 0.13 -7.78
C ALA A 279 20.61 1.15 -6.65
N LYS A 280 21.85 1.24 -6.16
CA LYS A 280 22.26 2.25 -5.17
C LYS A 280 22.09 3.67 -5.71
N GLU A 281 22.57 3.94 -6.91
CA GLU A 281 22.43 5.26 -7.54
C GLU A 281 20.97 5.65 -7.72
N ALA A 282 20.14 4.72 -8.20
CA ALA A 282 18.70 4.95 -8.36
C ALA A 282 18.04 5.29 -7.03
N TYR A 283 18.39 4.59 -5.97
CA TYR A 283 17.86 4.87 -4.63
C TYR A 283 18.32 6.23 -4.11
N VAL A 284 19.63 6.53 -4.18
CA VAL A 284 20.20 7.79 -3.70
C VAL A 284 19.65 8.97 -4.50
N ASN A 285 19.53 8.83 -5.83
CA ASN A 285 18.96 9.88 -6.66
C ASN A 285 17.47 10.09 -6.36
N SER A 286 16.69 9.03 -6.17
CA SER A 286 15.26 9.14 -5.79
C SER A 286 15.07 9.79 -4.41
N PHE A 287 16.00 9.58 -3.50
CA PHE A 287 15.97 10.15 -2.17
C PHE A 287 15.91 11.69 -2.19
N VAL A 288 16.69 12.34 -3.08
CA VAL A 288 16.70 13.81 -3.22
C VAL A 288 15.31 14.32 -3.59
N PHE A 289 14.58 13.61 -4.44
CA PHE A 289 13.22 14.01 -4.86
C PHE A 289 12.19 13.91 -3.74
N SER A 290 12.48 13.20 -2.65
CA SER A 290 11.60 13.13 -1.48
C SER A 290 11.55 14.45 -0.69
N PHE A 291 12.47 15.40 -0.95
CA PHE A 291 12.64 16.65 -0.22
C PHE A 291 12.58 17.89 -1.11
N THR A 292 11.87 17.83 -2.22
CA THR A 292 11.82 18.90 -3.23
C THR A 292 10.93 20.09 -2.83
N SER A 293 10.06 19.94 -1.86
CA SER A 293 9.18 20.99 -1.37
C SER A 293 9.08 21.00 0.16
N ALA A 294 8.72 22.14 0.72
CA ALA A 294 8.46 22.25 2.16
C ALA A 294 7.37 21.27 2.60
N SER A 295 6.32 21.09 1.79
CA SER A 295 5.23 20.15 2.08
C SER A 295 5.71 18.70 2.10
N SER A 296 6.57 18.29 1.16
CA SER A 296 7.13 16.93 1.16
C SER A 296 8.03 16.68 2.36
N ILE A 297 8.81 17.67 2.79
CA ILE A 297 9.66 17.58 4.00
C ILE A 297 8.79 17.40 5.25
N VAL A 298 7.78 18.26 5.43
CA VAL A 298 6.89 18.17 6.60
C VAL A 298 6.07 16.87 6.56
N GLY A 299 5.57 16.46 5.40
CA GLY A 299 4.89 15.17 5.25
C GLY A 299 5.76 14.01 5.73
N ARG A 300 7.02 13.94 5.30
CA ARG A 300 7.96 12.92 5.75
C ARG A 300 8.24 12.95 7.26
N LEU A 301 8.35 14.12 7.85
CA LEU A 301 8.52 14.24 9.31
C LEU A 301 7.27 13.77 10.06
N MET A 302 6.07 14.03 9.50
CA MET A 302 4.82 13.52 10.06
C MET A 302 4.73 12.00 9.96
N ASP A 303 5.13 11.40 8.83
CA ASP A 303 5.18 9.95 8.65
C ASP A 303 6.11 9.31 9.69
N LEU A 304 7.33 9.85 9.86
CA LEU A 304 8.29 9.35 10.85
C LEU A 304 7.76 9.44 12.29
N GLU A 305 7.11 10.55 12.65
CA GLU A 305 6.48 10.72 13.96
C GLU A 305 5.32 9.74 14.16
N TYR A 306 4.50 9.54 13.12
CA TYR A 306 3.38 8.59 13.14
C TYR A 306 3.85 7.14 13.31
N ASP A 307 4.90 6.77 12.59
CA ASP A 307 5.47 5.42 12.60
C ASP A 307 6.39 5.18 13.82
N GLY A 308 6.64 6.20 14.65
CA GLY A 308 7.54 6.12 15.80
C GLY A 308 9.00 5.89 15.41
N LEU A 309 9.39 6.32 14.20
CA LEU A 309 10.73 6.16 13.67
C LEU A 309 11.62 7.36 14.04
N PRO A 310 12.95 7.18 14.13
CA PRO A 310 13.88 8.28 14.37
C PRO A 310 13.79 9.37 13.29
N LYS A 311 13.99 10.63 13.67
CA LYS A 311 13.93 11.77 12.72
C LYS A 311 14.96 11.69 11.59
N ASP A 312 16.07 11.01 11.81
CA ASP A 312 17.12 10.75 10.84
C ASP A 312 16.99 9.38 10.15
N TRP A 313 15.85 8.70 10.29
CA TRP A 313 15.59 7.38 9.71
C TRP A 313 15.91 7.31 8.22
N LEU A 314 15.47 8.29 7.46
CA LEU A 314 15.70 8.33 6.02
C LEU A 314 17.19 8.47 5.68
N GLN A 315 17.94 9.25 6.48
CA GLN A 315 19.40 9.34 6.34
C GLN A 315 20.06 8.01 6.69
N GLN A 316 19.62 7.35 7.77
CA GLN A 316 20.12 6.03 8.15
C GLN A 316 19.88 5.00 7.03
N ILE A 317 18.69 4.98 6.41
CA ILE A 317 18.39 4.10 5.26
C ILE A 317 19.34 4.40 4.10
N ARG A 318 19.48 5.66 3.70
CA ARG A 318 20.40 6.06 2.63
C ARG A 318 21.83 5.62 2.90
N ASP A 319 22.32 5.87 4.12
CA ASP A 319 23.70 5.53 4.49
C ASP A 319 23.93 4.00 4.53
N ARG A 320 22.88 3.23 4.88
CA ARG A 320 22.89 1.77 4.78
C ARG A 320 22.91 1.31 3.32
N VAL A 321 22.11 1.91 2.42
CA VAL A 321 22.13 1.61 0.99
C VAL A 321 23.52 1.78 0.40
N VAL A 322 24.18 2.91 0.68
CA VAL A 322 25.53 3.19 0.15
C VAL A 322 26.56 2.12 0.58
N LYS A 323 26.43 1.59 1.80
CA LYS A 323 27.36 0.60 2.38
C LYS A 323 27.07 -0.85 1.98
N LEU A 324 25.92 -1.15 1.34
CA LEU A 324 25.58 -2.51 0.96
C LEU A 324 26.63 -3.15 0.05
N THR A 325 26.91 -4.41 0.28
CA THR A 325 27.77 -5.26 -0.56
C THR A 325 26.94 -6.29 -1.33
N LYS A 326 27.57 -6.96 -2.29
CA LYS A 326 26.93 -8.05 -3.04
C LYS A 326 26.56 -9.22 -2.11
N GLU A 327 27.39 -9.46 -1.12
CA GLU A 327 27.22 -10.47 -0.09
C GLU A 327 26.01 -10.17 0.78
N ASP A 328 25.78 -8.90 1.15
CA ASP A 328 24.58 -8.47 1.90
C ASP A 328 23.32 -8.72 1.09
N ILE A 329 23.32 -8.38 -0.20
CA ILE A 329 22.18 -8.61 -1.09
C ILE A 329 21.89 -10.11 -1.22
N GLN A 330 22.90 -10.93 -1.46
CA GLN A 330 22.73 -12.36 -1.60
C GLN A 330 22.25 -13.02 -0.29
N ARG A 331 22.86 -12.64 0.84
CA ARG A 331 22.45 -13.10 2.17
C ARG A 331 20.99 -12.76 2.45
N ALA A 332 20.58 -11.53 2.22
CA ALA A 332 19.22 -11.06 2.44
C ALA A 332 18.24 -11.78 1.49
N ALA A 333 18.58 -11.92 0.20
CA ALA A 333 17.76 -12.66 -0.75
C ALA A 333 17.61 -14.14 -0.33
N LYS A 334 18.68 -14.78 0.15
CA LYS A 334 18.65 -16.16 0.63
C LYS A 334 17.78 -16.35 1.87
N ALA A 335 17.77 -15.36 2.77
CA ALA A 335 16.99 -15.38 4.00
C ALA A 335 15.50 -15.09 3.74
N HIS A 336 15.19 -14.14 2.86
CA HIS A 336 13.87 -13.55 2.79
C HIS A 336 13.09 -13.80 1.49
N PHE A 337 13.71 -14.22 0.39
CA PHE A 337 13.02 -14.70 -0.80
C PHE A 337 12.87 -16.22 -0.69
N ASN A 338 11.75 -16.68 -0.16
CA ASN A 338 11.56 -18.08 0.17
C ASN A 338 10.67 -18.80 -0.85
N PRO A 339 11.21 -19.68 -1.72
CA PRO A 339 10.45 -20.40 -2.72
C PRO A 339 9.39 -21.32 -2.12
N GLU A 340 9.65 -21.89 -0.95
CA GLU A 340 8.72 -22.81 -0.29
C GLU A 340 7.48 -22.09 0.27
N ARG A 341 7.60 -20.80 0.57
CA ARG A 341 6.50 -19.98 1.07
C ARG A 341 5.67 -19.31 -0.04
N LEU A 342 6.03 -19.52 -1.31
CA LEU A 342 5.33 -18.89 -2.42
C LEU A 342 3.88 -19.33 -2.48
N ARG A 343 3.01 -18.34 -2.65
CA ARG A 343 1.60 -18.51 -2.97
C ARG A 343 1.37 -17.97 -4.37
N ILE A 344 0.64 -18.72 -5.16
CA ILE A 344 0.36 -18.40 -6.56
C ILE A 344 -1.13 -18.13 -6.69
N LEU A 345 -1.47 -16.99 -7.24
CA LEU A 345 -2.83 -16.66 -7.64
C LEU A 345 -2.84 -16.19 -9.08
N ALA A 346 -3.73 -16.78 -9.86
CA ALA A 346 -4.00 -16.39 -11.23
C ALA A 346 -5.48 -16.05 -11.44
N VAL A 347 -5.75 -15.03 -12.23
CA VAL A 347 -7.10 -14.70 -12.73
C VAL A 347 -7.06 -14.80 -14.25
N GLY A 348 -7.90 -15.65 -14.83
CA GLY A 348 -7.89 -15.89 -16.26
C GLY A 348 -8.93 -16.91 -16.70
N SER A 349 -8.98 -17.22 -17.99
CA SER A 349 -10.04 -18.03 -18.59
C SER A 349 -9.88 -19.53 -18.39
N GLY A 350 -10.89 -20.14 -17.82
CA GLY A 350 -11.28 -21.53 -17.98
C GLY A 350 -10.43 -22.59 -17.28
N GLU A 351 -10.83 -23.84 -17.49
CA GLU A 351 -10.15 -25.04 -16.99
C GLU A 351 -8.69 -25.18 -17.47
N ALA A 352 -8.36 -24.58 -18.60
CA ALA A 352 -7.01 -24.60 -19.14
C ALA A 352 -6.02 -23.91 -18.20
N LEU A 353 -6.44 -22.86 -17.47
CA LEU A 353 -5.60 -22.20 -16.47
C LEU A 353 -5.28 -23.14 -15.30
N SER A 354 -6.26 -23.90 -14.81
CA SER A 354 -6.06 -24.90 -13.76
C SER A 354 -5.01 -25.95 -14.18
N LYS A 355 -5.10 -26.45 -15.41
CA LYS A 355 -4.14 -27.43 -15.95
C LYS A 355 -2.72 -26.87 -16.03
N VAL A 356 -2.60 -25.61 -16.48
CA VAL A 356 -1.31 -24.91 -16.56
C VAL A 356 -0.66 -24.72 -15.18
N LEU A 357 -1.47 -24.45 -14.16
CA LEU A 357 -1.00 -24.23 -12.79
C LEU A 357 -0.71 -25.52 -12.01
N ALA A 358 -1.21 -26.67 -12.45
CA ALA A 358 -1.09 -27.95 -11.75
C ALA A 358 0.37 -28.40 -11.52
N SER A 359 1.32 -27.91 -12.34
CA SER A 359 2.74 -28.18 -12.17
C SER A 359 3.37 -27.52 -10.93
N PHE A 360 2.66 -26.56 -10.30
CA PHE A 360 3.17 -25.80 -9.14
C PHE A 360 2.55 -26.26 -7.80
N GLY A 361 1.62 -27.20 -7.82
CA GLY A 361 0.99 -27.76 -6.61
C GLY A 361 -0.49 -28.05 -6.79
N GLU A 362 -1.18 -28.30 -5.67
CA GLU A 362 -2.62 -28.53 -5.65
C GLU A 362 -3.38 -27.24 -6.01
N VAL A 363 -4.04 -27.24 -7.16
CA VAL A 363 -4.80 -26.08 -7.67
C VAL A 363 -6.22 -26.13 -7.15
N LYS A 364 -6.67 -25.01 -6.52
CA LYS A 364 -8.08 -24.84 -6.14
C LYS A 364 -8.65 -23.57 -6.73
N GLU A 365 -9.88 -23.67 -7.23
CA GLU A 365 -10.63 -22.51 -7.72
C GLU A 365 -11.16 -21.68 -6.55
N ILE A 366 -11.07 -20.37 -6.69
CA ILE A 366 -11.77 -19.40 -5.86
C ILE A 366 -13.02 -18.98 -6.63
N THR A 367 -14.19 -19.41 -6.17
CA THR A 367 -15.46 -18.94 -6.70
C THR A 367 -15.77 -17.57 -6.12
N LEU A 368 -15.84 -16.57 -6.99
CA LEU A 368 -16.28 -15.23 -6.57
C LEU A 368 -17.77 -15.26 -6.25
N VAL A 369 -18.11 -14.90 -5.03
CA VAL A 369 -19.51 -14.77 -4.62
C VAL A 369 -20.09 -13.51 -5.27
N PRO A 370 -21.29 -13.59 -5.91
CA PRO A 370 -21.97 -12.39 -6.38
C PRO A 370 -22.19 -11.41 -5.23
N GLU A 371 -21.99 -10.14 -5.50
CA GLU A 371 -22.20 -9.06 -4.54
C GLU A 371 -23.70 -8.71 -4.51
N SER A 372 -24.47 -9.48 -3.75
CA SER A 372 -25.89 -9.24 -3.50
C SER A 372 -26.11 -8.39 -2.26
#